data_ba6cde0f1d3eba369d6fd7fffb837c17
#
_entry.id   ba6cde0f1d3eba369d6fd7fffb837c17
#
_cell.length_a   1.000
_cell.length_b   1.000
_cell.length_c   1.000
_cell.angle_alpha   90.00
_cell.angle_beta   90.00
_cell.angle_gamma   90.00
#
_symmetry.space_group_name_H-M   'P 1'
#
loop_
_entity.id
_entity.type
_entity.pdbx_description
1 polymer ?
#
loop_
_entity_poly.entity_id
_entity_poly.type
_entity_poly.pdbx_seq_one_letter_code
_entity_poly.pdbx_strand_id
1 'polypeptide(L)'
;MGLFDGLLGGVVGVEMATVVNGLIEKHGGLQGIVTQMESQGFGNTVKSWVGTGANQPISPDQVHAAFGSEAIAALAAKFGLNPQEVAQKLAQALPQAVDHLTPSGSVKT
;
A
#
# COMPACT_ATOMS: atom_id res chain seq x y z
N MET A 1 -8.41 5.56 -15.62
CA MET A 1 -9.12 4.99 -14.47
C MET A 1 -8.79 3.51 -14.37
N GLY A 2 -8.30 3.08 -13.24
CA GLY A 2 -7.90 1.70 -13.05
C GLY A 2 -9.01 0.83 -12.47
N LEU A 3 -8.84 -0.47 -12.64
CA LEU A 3 -9.73 -1.46 -12.05
C LEU A 3 -9.87 -1.28 -10.53
N PHE A 4 -8.76 -0.89 -9.90
CA PHE A 4 -8.71 -0.75 -8.44
C PHE A 4 -9.50 0.43 -7.89
N ASP A 5 -9.76 1.45 -8.71
CA ASP A 5 -10.46 2.64 -8.24
C ASP A 5 -11.85 2.31 -7.71
N GLY A 6 -12.56 1.43 -8.40
CA GLY A 6 -13.88 1.01 -7.96
C GLY A 6 -13.86 0.17 -6.70
N LEU A 7 -12.87 -0.72 -6.57
CA LEU A 7 -12.74 -1.60 -5.41
C LEU A 7 -12.25 -0.84 -4.18
N LEU A 8 -11.15 -0.11 -4.33
CA LEU A 8 -10.53 0.56 -3.20
C LEU A 8 -11.32 1.78 -2.75
N GLY A 9 -12.00 2.45 -3.68
CA GLY A 9 -12.83 3.59 -3.33
C GLY A 9 -13.94 3.26 -2.35
N GLY A 10 -14.46 2.02 -2.41
CA GLY A 10 -15.47 1.57 -1.47
C GLY A 10 -14.92 1.12 -0.12
N VAL A 11 -13.60 0.84 -0.05
CA VAL A 11 -12.96 0.34 1.17
C VAL A 11 -12.26 1.46 1.93
N VAL A 12 -11.47 2.28 1.24
CA VAL A 12 -10.56 3.24 1.88
C VAL A 12 -10.80 4.69 1.44
N GLY A 13 -11.77 4.92 0.57
CA GLY A 13 -12.02 6.25 0.02
C GLY A 13 -11.24 6.48 -1.27
N VAL A 14 -11.78 7.36 -2.12
CA VAL A 14 -11.24 7.59 -3.47
C VAL A 14 -9.83 8.17 -3.42
N GLU A 15 -9.60 9.13 -2.53
CA GLU A 15 -8.29 9.79 -2.41
C GLU A 15 -7.23 8.80 -1.97
N MET A 16 -7.52 8.00 -0.95
CA MET A 16 -6.59 6.98 -0.47
C MET A 16 -6.36 5.90 -1.52
N ALA A 17 -7.41 5.50 -2.23
CA ALA A 17 -7.29 4.51 -3.30
C ALA A 17 -6.35 4.98 -4.39
N THR A 18 -6.40 6.26 -4.74
CA THR A 18 -5.53 6.84 -5.75
C THR A 18 -4.06 6.76 -5.33
N VAL A 19 -3.77 7.10 -4.08
CA VAL A 19 -2.41 7.05 -3.54
C VAL A 19 -1.91 5.60 -3.49
N VAL A 20 -2.73 4.69 -3.00
CA VAL A 20 -2.38 3.26 -2.93
C VAL A 20 -2.11 2.71 -4.33
N ASN A 21 -2.97 3.04 -5.30
CA ASN A 21 -2.79 2.62 -6.69
C ASN A 21 -1.47 3.12 -7.26
N GLY A 22 -1.13 4.38 -6.97
CA GLY A 22 0.13 4.95 -7.42
C GLY A 22 1.33 4.19 -6.86
N LEU A 23 1.27 3.80 -5.59
CA LEU A 23 2.33 3.02 -4.97
C LEU A 23 2.43 1.62 -5.61
N ILE A 24 1.30 0.96 -5.82
CA ILE A 24 1.27 -0.36 -6.43
C ILE A 24 1.86 -0.32 -7.84
N GLU A 25 1.47 0.66 -8.64
CA GLU A 25 2.01 0.81 -10.00
C GLU A 25 3.51 1.08 -9.99
N LYS A 26 3.97 1.91 -9.06
CA LYS A 26 5.38 2.25 -8.94
C LYS A 26 6.24 1.03 -8.65
N HIS A 27 5.69 0.05 -7.96
CA HIS A 27 6.40 -1.17 -7.58
C HIS A 27 6.11 -2.37 -8.49
N GLY A 28 5.36 -2.16 -9.56
CA GLY A 28 5.11 -3.22 -10.54
C GLY A 28 4.01 -4.19 -10.14
N GLY A 29 3.05 -3.75 -9.32
CA GLY A 29 1.91 -4.56 -8.90
C GLY A 29 2.01 -5.00 -7.44
N LEU A 30 1.03 -5.76 -6.97
CA LEU A 30 1.01 -6.24 -5.58
C LEU A 30 2.22 -7.08 -5.24
N GLN A 31 2.69 -7.91 -6.17
CA GLN A 31 3.89 -8.72 -5.94
C GLN A 31 5.10 -7.83 -5.66
N GLY A 32 5.20 -6.69 -6.34
CA GLY A 32 6.27 -5.73 -6.09
C GLY A 32 6.20 -5.12 -4.70
N ILE A 33 4.98 -4.85 -4.22
CA ILE A 33 4.79 -4.35 -2.84
C ILE A 33 5.26 -5.40 -1.83
N VAL A 34 4.85 -6.65 -2.01
CA VAL A 34 5.24 -7.74 -1.11
C VAL A 34 6.76 -7.91 -1.09
N THR A 35 7.37 -7.96 -2.27
CA THR A 35 8.83 -8.11 -2.39
C THR A 35 9.57 -6.97 -1.72
N GLN A 36 9.11 -5.74 -1.94
CA GLN A 36 9.75 -4.56 -1.34
C GLN A 36 9.67 -4.61 0.17
N MET A 37 8.52 -4.93 0.74
CA MET A 37 8.36 -5.00 2.18
C MET A 37 9.21 -6.14 2.77
N GLU A 38 9.24 -7.28 2.12
CA GLU A 38 10.08 -8.39 2.56
C GLU A 38 11.56 -8.01 2.58
N SER A 39 12.01 -7.30 1.55
CA SER A 39 13.41 -6.90 1.46
C SER A 39 13.82 -5.91 2.55
N GLN A 40 12.87 -5.18 3.11
CA GLN A 40 13.12 -4.18 4.15
C GLN A 40 12.79 -4.69 5.57
N GLY A 41 12.51 -5.97 5.71
CA GLY A 41 12.26 -6.56 7.02
C GLY A 41 10.81 -6.53 7.47
N PHE A 42 9.88 -6.21 6.57
CA PHE A 42 8.44 -6.15 6.89
C PHE A 42 7.67 -7.34 6.33
N GLY A 43 8.36 -8.47 6.09
CA GLY A 43 7.73 -9.64 5.51
C GLY A 43 6.56 -10.17 6.33
N ASN A 44 6.71 -10.23 7.66
CA ASN A 44 5.64 -10.72 8.53
C ASN A 44 4.43 -9.79 8.49
N THR A 45 4.68 -8.48 8.42
CA THR A 45 3.61 -7.48 8.35
C THR A 45 2.80 -7.64 7.07
N VAL A 46 3.47 -7.68 5.91
CA VAL A 46 2.77 -7.80 4.64
C VAL A 46 2.07 -9.15 4.48
N LYS A 47 2.65 -10.21 5.03
CA LYS A 47 2.01 -11.53 5.02
C LYS A 47 0.70 -11.53 5.79
N SER A 48 0.62 -10.75 6.87
CA SER A 48 -0.64 -10.65 7.60
C SER A 48 -1.73 -10.01 6.76
N TRP A 49 -1.38 -9.11 5.86
CA TRP A 49 -2.35 -8.45 4.98
C TRP A 49 -2.82 -9.37 3.84
N VAL A 50 -1.90 -10.16 3.30
CA VAL A 50 -2.21 -11.12 2.23
C VAL A 50 -3.01 -12.30 2.77
N GLY A 51 -2.75 -12.69 4.00
CA GLY A 51 -3.42 -13.82 4.61
C GLY A 51 -4.88 -13.55 4.94
N THR A 52 -5.55 -14.54 5.50
CA THR A 52 -6.96 -14.45 5.86
C THR A 52 -7.17 -14.05 7.31
N GLY A 53 -6.10 -13.83 8.07
CA GLY A 53 -6.17 -13.43 9.46
C GLY A 53 -6.22 -11.91 9.63
N ALA A 54 -6.05 -11.46 10.87
CA ALA A 54 -6.06 -10.05 11.19
C ALA A 54 -4.83 -9.35 10.60
N ASN A 55 -5.02 -8.15 10.05
CA ASN A 55 -3.96 -7.35 9.48
C ASN A 55 -3.14 -6.69 10.59
N GLN A 56 -1.83 -6.80 10.53
CA GLN A 56 -0.96 -6.08 11.44
C GLN A 56 -0.93 -4.60 11.06
N PRO A 57 -0.92 -3.69 12.04
CA PRO A 57 -0.84 -2.27 11.74
C PRO A 57 0.56 -1.89 11.24
N ILE A 58 0.62 -0.79 10.50
CA ILE A 58 1.89 -0.18 10.08
C ILE A 58 1.81 1.31 10.39
N SER A 59 2.92 1.89 10.85
CA SER A 59 3.00 3.31 11.15
C SER A 59 3.52 4.09 9.95
N PRO A 60 3.31 5.44 9.92
CA PRO A 60 3.90 6.26 8.88
C PRO A 60 5.42 6.12 8.79
N ASP A 61 6.10 6.02 9.92
CA ASP A 61 7.56 5.83 9.93
C ASP A 61 7.94 4.50 9.29
N GLN A 62 7.17 3.46 9.55
CA GLN A 62 7.42 2.16 8.94
C GLN A 62 7.14 2.18 7.44
N VAL A 63 6.17 2.97 6.99
CA VAL A 63 5.92 3.17 5.55
C VAL A 63 7.15 3.78 4.89
N HIS A 64 7.74 4.81 5.51
CA HIS A 64 8.98 5.40 4.99
C HIS A 64 10.11 4.39 4.97
N ALA A 65 10.24 3.56 6.01
CA ALA A 65 11.30 2.56 6.07
C ALA A 65 11.10 1.47 5.01
N ALA A 66 9.86 1.08 4.76
CA ALA A 66 9.56 0.00 3.82
C ALA A 66 9.75 0.42 2.37
N PHE A 67 9.30 1.62 2.00
CA PHE A 67 9.25 2.04 0.60
C PHE A 67 10.28 3.09 0.24
N GLY A 68 10.89 3.73 1.23
CA GLY A 68 11.92 4.74 1.01
C GLY A 68 11.34 6.14 0.84
N SER A 69 12.10 7.13 1.32
CA SER A 69 11.66 8.52 1.27
C SER A 69 11.49 9.04 -0.15
N GLU A 70 12.31 8.55 -1.10
CA GLU A 70 12.21 8.98 -2.49
C GLU A 70 10.90 8.55 -3.13
N ALA A 71 10.46 7.31 -2.88
CA ALA A 71 9.19 6.82 -3.42
C ALA A 71 8.02 7.59 -2.84
N ILE A 72 8.06 7.85 -1.53
CA ILE A 72 7.01 8.61 -0.85
C ILE A 72 6.96 10.03 -1.37
N ALA A 73 8.13 10.68 -1.54
CA ALA A 73 8.19 12.04 -2.08
C ALA A 73 7.69 12.11 -3.52
N ALA A 74 8.00 11.11 -4.34
CA ALA A 74 7.52 11.05 -5.71
C ALA A 74 6.00 10.95 -5.78
N LEU A 75 5.40 10.13 -4.92
CA LEU A 75 3.95 10.04 -4.84
C LEU A 75 3.32 11.35 -4.36
N ALA A 76 3.95 11.98 -3.37
CA ALA A 76 3.46 13.26 -2.87
C ALA A 76 3.44 14.31 -3.98
N ALA A 77 4.52 14.40 -4.75
CA ALA A 77 4.60 15.33 -5.87
C ALA A 77 3.54 15.02 -6.93
N LYS A 78 3.33 13.74 -7.22
CA LYS A 78 2.38 13.33 -8.25
C LYS A 78 0.95 13.72 -7.91
N PHE A 79 0.58 13.62 -6.62
CA PHE A 79 -0.79 13.86 -6.19
C PHE A 79 -0.99 15.19 -5.48
N GLY A 80 0.02 16.05 -5.44
CA GLY A 80 -0.11 17.36 -4.81
C GLY A 80 -0.23 17.32 -3.29
N LEU A 81 0.39 16.32 -2.66
CA LEU A 81 0.38 16.13 -1.21
C LEU A 81 1.80 16.31 -0.67
N ASN A 82 1.93 16.43 0.65
CA ASN A 82 3.26 16.39 1.25
C ASN A 82 3.62 14.94 1.62
N PRO A 83 4.92 14.61 1.78
CA PRO A 83 5.33 13.24 2.06
C PRO A 83 4.75 12.65 3.33
N GLN A 84 4.56 13.46 4.37
CA GLN A 84 3.96 12.97 5.61
C GLN A 84 2.51 12.57 5.42
N GLU A 85 1.77 13.33 4.64
CA GLU A 85 0.39 12.97 4.33
C GLU A 85 0.30 11.64 3.58
N VAL A 86 1.20 11.45 2.61
CA VAL A 86 1.25 10.20 1.85
C VAL A 86 1.55 9.04 2.79
N ALA A 87 2.54 9.17 3.66
CA ALA A 87 2.89 8.13 4.61
C ALA A 87 1.73 7.81 5.55
N GLN A 88 1.02 8.82 6.04
CA GLN A 88 -0.14 8.62 6.91
C GLN A 88 -1.28 7.91 6.19
N LYS A 89 -1.57 8.34 4.97
CA LYS A 89 -2.63 7.70 4.17
C LYS A 89 -2.29 6.25 3.86
N LEU A 90 -1.06 5.97 3.51
CA LEU A 90 -0.63 4.61 3.23
C LEU A 90 -0.66 3.75 4.49
N ALA A 91 -0.27 4.30 5.64
CA ALA A 91 -0.32 3.56 6.89
C ALA A 91 -1.75 3.14 7.24
N GLN A 92 -2.72 3.99 6.93
CA GLN A 92 -4.13 3.69 7.18
C GLN A 92 -4.72 2.74 6.14
N ALA A 93 -4.35 2.92 4.88
CA ALA A 93 -5.03 2.28 3.76
C ALA A 93 -4.36 0.97 3.29
N LEU A 94 -3.04 0.86 3.38
CA LEU A 94 -2.33 -0.29 2.82
C LEU A 94 -2.79 -1.64 3.38
N PRO A 95 -2.93 -1.81 4.71
CA PRO A 95 -3.35 -3.12 5.21
C PRO A 95 -4.70 -3.55 4.65
N GLN A 96 -5.66 -2.65 4.64
CA GLN A 96 -6.99 -2.94 4.13
C GLN A 96 -6.98 -3.14 2.61
N ALA A 97 -6.22 -2.32 1.89
CA ALA A 97 -6.16 -2.41 0.44
C ALA A 97 -5.54 -3.72 -0.03
N VAL A 98 -4.42 -4.11 0.57
CA VAL A 98 -3.77 -5.38 0.20
C VAL A 98 -4.67 -6.56 0.55
N ASP A 99 -5.28 -6.54 1.73
CA ASP A 99 -6.19 -7.60 2.16
C ASP A 99 -7.38 -7.72 1.20
N HIS A 100 -7.96 -6.58 0.84
CA HIS A 100 -9.10 -6.54 -0.07
C HIS A 100 -8.76 -7.06 -1.48
N LEU A 101 -7.54 -6.81 -1.94
CA LEU A 101 -7.09 -7.24 -3.26
C LEU A 101 -6.56 -8.68 -3.27
N THR A 102 -6.48 -9.32 -2.11
CA THR A 102 -6.01 -10.70 -1.99
C THR A 102 -7.00 -11.55 -1.17
N PRO A 103 -8.28 -11.63 -1.59
CA PRO A 103 -9.29 -12.30 -0.77
C PRO A 103 -9.07 -13.79 -0.61
N SER A 104 -8.31 -14.41 -1.50
CA SER A 104 -7.99 -15.84 -1.42
C SER A 104 -6.74 -16.13 -0.59
N GLY A 105 -6.11 -15.11 -0.02
CA GLY A 105 -4.88 -15.26 0.73
C GLY A 105 -3.63 -15.42 -0.12
N SER A 106 -3.69 -15.03 -1.40
CA SER A 106 -2.54 -15.07 -2.29
C SER A 106 -2.53 -13.85 -3.22
N VAL A 107 -1.34 -13.42 -3.57
CA VAL A 107 -1.14 -12.30 -4.50
C VAL A 107 -1.37 -12.79 -5.91
N LYS A 108 -2.19 -12.05 -6.66
CA LYS A 108 -2.37 -12.29 -8.09
C LYS A 108 -1.68 -11.18 -8.86
N THR A 109 -0.80 -11.57 -9.75
CA THR A 109 -0.05 -10.66 -10.60
C THR A 109 -0.65 -10.57 -11.97
#